data_2078db7b3cfed623724c5e3dffde917a
#
_entry.id   2078db7b3cfed623724c5e3dffde917a
#
_cell.length_a   1.000
_cell.length_b   1.000
_cell.length_c   1.000
_cell.angle_alpha   90.00
_cell.angle_beta   90.00
_cell.angle_gamma   90.00
#
_symmetry.space_group_name_H-M   'P 1'
#
loop_
_entity.id
_entity.type
_entity.pdbx_description
1 polymer ?
#
loop_
_entity_poly.entity_id
_entity_poly.type
_entity_poly.pdbx_seq_one_letter_code
_entity_poly.pdbx_strand_id
1 'polypeptide(L)'
;MVVVVILGGSTFVLLNSEGEGDTGQPQNYSILSAYHGLDQLPFAASLLCGFNVAGDDGMPVVFSVQLQDESVVPESFLVIRSDGETVVPNCATLHPADEHLEQRTVLLTGDFGTYGETPHRVEVTGPLLTLNGEPLLGLSTEDITPLEDGPRIVLAERFAPDTNGLAGECPNGTAQVIQLTWEGGVTGPGNAALGEEQRLGTLMLLEDGATVNPLALVDDDPDNHVLACLAEDSPAQLVEVHAGLFHDPGDDANPATQVVVIDG
;
A
#
# COMPACT_ATOMS: atom_id res chain seq x y z
N MET A 1 38.53 -13.91 23.70
CA MET A 1 39.87 -13.47 24.21
C MET A 1 39.63 -12.40 25.24
N VAL A 2 39.98 -12.62 26.51
CA VAL A 2 39.78 -11.65 27.59
C VAL A 2 41.05 -10.81 27.71
N VAL A 3 40.95 -9.51 27.58
CA VAL A 3 42.03 -8.55 27.82
C VAL A 3 41.73 -7.82 29.13
N VAL A 4 42.60 -7.99 30.13
CA VAL A 4 42.52 -7.29 31.42
C VAL A 4 43.55 -6.16 31.42
N VAL A 5 43.08 -4.90 31.54
CA VAL A 5 43.94 -3.73 31.70
C VAL A 5 43.76 -3.18 33.12
N ILE A 6 44.83 -3.13 33.91
CA ILE A 6 44.83 -2.56 35.26
C ILE A 6 45.53 -1.20 35.20
N LEU A 7 44.79 -0.11 35.40
CA LEU A 7 45.31 1.22 35.59
C LEU A 7 44.70 1.84 36.87
N GLY A 8 45.55 2.02 37.91
CA GLY A 8 45.22 2.92 39.01
C GLY A 8 44.03 2.53 39.89
N GLY A 9 43.95 1.31 40.42
CA GLY A 9 43.07 1.00 41.55
C GLY A 9 41.59 0.74 41.27
N SER A 10 41.17 0.66 40.00
CA SER A 10 39.81 0.23 39.61
C SER A 10 39.92 -0.83 38.55
N THR A 11 39.29 -2.00 38.79
CA THR A 11 39.26 -3.12 37.83
C THR A 11 38.02 -2.93 36.93
N PHE A 12 38.23 -2.64 35.65
CA PHE A 12 37.17 -2.74 34.63
C PHE A 12 37.28 -4.07 33.91
N VAL A 13 36.24 -4.86 33.97
CA VAL A 13 36.10 -6.09 33.17
C VAL A 13 35.35 -5.72 31.90
N LEU A 14 36.09 -5.72 30.77
CA LEU A 14 35.48 -5.65 29.46
C LEU A 14 35.06 -7.09 29.07
N LEU A 15 33.76 -7.35 29.17
CA LEU A 15 33.17 -8.56 28.57
C LEU A 15 33.03 -8.31 27.07
N ASN A 16 33.86 -8.98 26.27
CA ASN A 16 33.59 -9.13 24.85
C ASN A 16 32.33 -10.02 24.72
N SER A 17 31.20 -9.45 24.36
CA SER A 17 30.09 -10.21 23.85
C SER A 17 30.41 -10.69 22.44
N GLU A 18 30.80 -11.94 22.31
CA GLU A 18 30.80 -12.66 21.03
C GLU A 18 29.34 -13.07 20.77
N GLY A 19 28.81 -12.63 19.62
CA GLY A 19 27.52 -13.07 19.07
C GLY A 19 26.36 -12.15 19.42
N GLU A 20 26.39 -10.92 18.93
CA GLU A 20 25.12 -10.27 18.56
C GLU A 20 24.61 -11.00 17.34
N GLY A 21 23.76 -12.01 17.56
CA GLY A 21 22.73 -12.31 16.59
C GLY A 21 21.95 -11.01 16.37
N ASP A 22 21.72 -10.67 15.14
CA ASP A 22 20.81 -9.63 14.72
C ASP A 22 19.50 -9.80 15.50
N THR A 23 19.36 -9.09 16.60
CA THR A 23 18.08 -8.89 17.24
C THR A 23 17.41 -7.83 16.42
N GLY A 24 16.85 -8.25 15.27
CA GLY A 24 16.01 -7.42 14.47
C GLY A 24 15.03 -6.70 15.39
N GLN A 25 15.04 -5.37 15.36
CA GLN A 25 13.95 -4.61 15.99
C GLN A 25 12.66 -5.21 15.47
N PRO A 26 11.63 -5.42 16.30
CA PRO A 26 10.35 -5.89 15.80
C PRO A 26 9.93 -4.93 14.69
N GLN A 27 9.92 -5.38 13.45
CA GLN A 27 9.44 -4.58 12.34
C GLN A 27 7.97 -4.34 12.63
N ASN A 28 7.59 -3.08 12.71
CA ASN A 28 6.25 -2.68 13.12
C ASN A 28 5.36 -2.70 11.87
N TYR A 29 4.99 -3.91 11.41
CA TYR A 29 4.06 -4.08 10.31
C TYR A 29 2.68 -3.55 10.68
N SER A 30 1.97 -3.01 9.71
CA SER A 30 0.62 -2.48 9.90
C SER A 30 -0.24 -2.67 8.65
N ILE A 31 -1.53 -2.68 8.84
CA ILE A 31 -2.48 -2.37 7.78
C ILE A 31 -2.53 -0.84 7.68
N LEU A 32 -2.24 -0.31 6.50
CA LEU A 32 -2.22 1.14 6.24
C LEU A 32 -3.63 1.68 6.05
N SER A 33 -4.49 0.92 5.37
CA SER A 33 -5.88 1.26 5.14
C SER A 33 -6.68 0.03 4.75
N ALA A 34 -8.01 0.13 4.88
CA ALA A 34 -8.97 -0.70 4.17
C ALA A 34 -9.96 0.24 3.47
N TYR A 35 -10.28 -0.04 2.22
CA TYR A 35 -11.12 0.81 1.40
C TYR A 35 -12.40 0.08 0.97
N HIS A 36 -13.54 0.46 1.52
CA HIS A 36 -14.83 -0.10 1.09
C HIS A 36 -15.33 0.66 -0.16
N GLY A 37 -14.57 0.54 -1.25
CA GLY A 37 -14.74 1.36 -2.44
C GLY A 37 -15.68 0.80 -3.51
N LEU A 38 -16.11 -0.46 -3.38
CA LEU A 38 -16.95 -1.09 -4.40
C LEU A 38 -18.11 -1.86 -3.77
N ASP A 39 -19.32 -1.40 -4.05
CA ASP A 39 -20.57 -2.15 -3.84
C ASP A 39 -20.95 -2.86 -5.17
N GLN A 40 -21.39 -4.10 -5.09
CA GLN A 40 -21.88 -4.89 -6.22
C GLN A 40 -20.84 -5.05 -7.35
N LEU A 41 -19.75 -5.73 -7.07
CA LEU A 41 -18.71 -6.06 -8.06
C LEU A 41 -19.29 -6.57 -9.39
N PRO A 42 -18.77 -6.09 -10.53
CA PRO A 42 -19.20 -6.57 -11.84
C PRO A 42 -18.76 -8.03 -12.07
N PHE A 43 -19.42 -8.73 -12.98
CA PHE A 43 -19.05 -10.11 -13.32
C PHE A 43 -17.57 -10.26 -13.73
N ALA A 44 -16.97 -9.25 -14.32
CA ALA A 44 -15.55 -9.27 -14.71
C ALA A 44 -14.61 -9.47 -13.50
N ALA A 45 -14.95 -9.00 -12.31
CA ALA A 45 -14.18 -9.22 -11.10
C ALA A 45 -14.04 -10.71 -10.72
N SER A 46 -14.96 -11.56 -11.20
CA SER A 46 -14.89 -13.01 -11.02
C SER A 46 -13.64 -13.66 -11.64
N LEU A 47 -12.98 -12.96 -12.58
CA LEU A 47 -11.73 -13.45 -13.17
C LEU A 47 -10.57 -13.39 -12.16
N LEU A 48 -10.60 -12.44 -11.23
CA LEU A 48 -9.56 -12.26 -10.20
C LEU A 48 -9.63 -13.38 -9.14
N CYS A 49 -10.83 -13.85 -8.83
CA CYS A 49 -11.08 -14.87 -7.81
C CYS A 49 -11.19 -16.30 -8.35
N GLY A 50 -11.28 -16.46 -9.68
CA GLY A 50 -11.48 -17.78 -10.32
C GLY A 50 -12.88 -18.40 -10.13
N PHE A 51 -13.82 -17.69 -9.49
CA PHE A 51 -15.23 -18.06 -9.33
C PHE A 51 -16.12 -16.82 -9.30
N ASN A 52 -17.44 -17.02 -9.30
CA ASN A 52 -18.38 -15.89 -9.38
C ASN A 52 -18.43 -15.08 -8.07
N VAL A 53 -17.99 -13.82 -8.13
CA VAL A 53 -18.09 -12.82 -7.05
C VAL A 53 -18.96 -11.62 -7.49
N ALA A 54 -19.72 -11.75 -8.57
CA ALA A 54 -20.59 -10.70 -9.04
C ALA A 54 -21.69 -10.42 -8.00
N GLY A 55 -21.78 -9.16 -7.60
CA GLY A 55 -22.72 -8.72 -6.57
C GLY A 55 -22.15 -8.72 -5.15
N ASP A 56 -20.93 -9.21 -4.94
CA ASP A 56 -20.19 -9.01 -3.69
C ASP A 56 -19.64 -7.58 -3.62
N ASP A 57 -19.27 -7.14 -2.42
CA ASP A 57 -18.49 -5.92 -2.22
C ASP A 57 -17.01 -6.19 -2.46
N GLY A 58 -16.26 -5.16 -2.87
CA GLY A 58 -14.81 -5.17 -2.99
C GLY A 58 -14.15 -4.27 -1.97
N MET A 59 -13.16 -4.80 -1.25
CA MET A 59 -12.42 -4.05 -0.23
C MET A 59 -10.92 -4.30 -0.38
N PRO A 60 -10.18 -3.43 -1.08
CA PRO A 60 -8.72 -3.40 -1.00
C PRO A 60 -8.24 -3.13 0.43
N VAL A 61 -7.24 -3.90 0.88
CA VAL A 61 -6.58 -3.74 2.18
C VAL A 61 -5.09 -3.60 1.92
N VAL A 62 -4.53 -2.43 2.24
CA VAL A 62 -3.13 -2.09 1.96
C VAL A 62 -2.27 -2.34 3.19
N PHE A 63 -1.16 -3.05 3.01
CA PHE A 63 -0.19 -3.35 4.06
C PHE A 63 1.08 -2.51 3.91
N SER A 64 1.75 -2.23 5.02
CA SER A 64 3.05 -1.55 5.04
C SER A 64 4.20 -2.40 4.50
N VAL A 65 3.95 -3.63 4.08
CA VAL A 65 4.95 -4.62 3.65
C VAL A 65 4.38 -5.47 2.52
N GLN A 66 5.27 -5.97 1.66
CA GLN A 66 4.89 -6.93 0.61
C GLN A 66 4.58 -8.31 1.19
N LEU A 67 3.62 -8.99 0.60
CA LEU A 67 3.03 -10.23 1.07
C LEU A 67 3.46 -11.42 0.21
N GLN A 68 3.44 -12.60 0.79
CA GLN A 68 3.63 -13.87 0.11
C GLN A 68 2.29 -14.32 -0.49
N ASP A 69 2.18 -14.39 -1.81
CA ASP A 69 0.93 -14.66 -2.53
C ASP A 69 0.22 -15.93 -2.03
N GLU A 70 0.96 -17.02 -1.81
CA GLU A 70 0.40 -18.29 -1.34
C GLU A 70 -0.20 -18.22 0.07
N SER A 71 0.11 -17.17 0.83
CA SER A 71 -0.45 -16.94 2.18
C SER A 71 -1.73 -16.09 2.16
N VAL A 72 -2.04 -15.48 1.02
CA VAL A 72 -3.24 -14.67 0.83
C VAL A 72 -4.43 -15.59 0.55
N VAL A 73 -5.13 -15.94 1.60
CA VAL A 73 -6.33 -16.81 1.54
C VAL A 73 -7.48 -16.18 2.33
N PRO A 74 -8.74 -16.44 1.96
CA PRO A 74 -9.90 -15.82 2.63
C PRO A 74 -9.88 -16.00 4.15
N GLU A 75 -9.48 -17.19 4.63
CA GLU A 75 -9.44 -17.53 6.06
C GLU A 75 -8.38 -16.74 6.84
N SER A 76 -7.49 -16.04 6.15
CA SER A 76 -6.54 -15.14 6.80
C SER A 76 -7.18 -13.84 7.27
N PHE A 77 -8.41 -13.55 6.89
CA PHE A 77 -9.07 -12.27 7.14
C PHE A 77 -10.42 -12.42 7.83
N LEU A 78 -10.75 -11.43 8.64
CA LEU A 78 -12.07 -11.26 9.24
C LEU A 78 -12.47 -9.79 9.10
N VAL A 79 -13.62 -9.54 8.49
CA VAL A 79 -14.25 -8.24 8.46
C VAL A 79 -15.34 -8.19 9.54
N ILE A 80 -15.30 -7.18 10.39
CA ILE A 80 -16.27 -6.95 11.45
C ILE A 80 -17.12 -5.75 11.04
N ARG A 81 -18.42 -5.93 10.99
CA ARG A 81 -19.39 -4.89 10.64
C ARG A 81 -19.78 -4.05 11.85
N SER A 82 -20.36 -2.90 11.62
CA SER A 82 -20.80 -1.98 12.67
C SER A 82 -21.92 -2.52 13.56
N ASP A 83 -22.69 -3.52 13.10
CA ASP A 83 -23.68 -4.26 13.89
C ASP A 83 -23.08 -5.39 14.74
N GLY A 84 -21.77 -5.64 14.61
CA GLY A 84 -21.03 -6.68 15.31
C GLY A 84 -21.03 -8.04 14.60
N GLU A 85 -21.67 -8.17 13.43
CA GLU A 85 -21.53 -9.37 12.61
C GLU A 85 -20.11 -9.48 12.06
N THR A 86 -19.67 -10.72 11.83
CA THR A 86 -18.33 -11.03 11.31
C THR A 86 -18.44 -11.77 9.99
N VAL A 87 -17.64 -11.34 9.02
CA VAL A 87 -17.62 -11.91 7.67
C VAL A 87 -16.21 -12.40 7.36
N VAL A 88 -16.07 -13.68 7.01
CA VAL A 88 -14.89 -14.19 6.31
C VAL A 88 -15.09 -13.89 4.82
N PRO A 89 -14.13 -13.25 4.15
CA PRO A 89 -14.25 -12.96 2.73
C PRO A 89 -14.54 -14.21 1.89
N ASN A 90 -15.25 -14.05 0.79
CA ASN A 90 -15.43 -15.11 -0.18
C ASN A 90 -14.14 -15.34 -1.00
N CYS A 91 -13.38 -14.27 -1.23
CA CYS A 91 -12.10 -14.29 -1.94
C CYS A 91 -11.12 -13.33 -1.26
N ALA A 92 -9.84 -13.67 -1.31
CA ALA A 92 -8.72 -12.79 -1.01
C ALA A 92 -7.65 -13.02 -2.08
N THR A 93 -7.17 -11.97 -2.73
CA THR A 93 -6.20 -12.05 -3.82
C THR A 93 -5.35 -10.80 -3.88
N LEU A 94 -4.10 -10.93 -4.34
CA LEU A 94 -3.26 -9.76 -4.67
C LEU A 94 -3.66 -9.14 -6.02
N HIS A 95 -4.32 -9.90 -6.92
CA HIS A 95 -4.75 -9.34 -8.21
C HIS A 95 -5.73 -8.17 -8.04
N PRO A 96 -5.59 -7.11 -8.86
CA PRO A 96 -4.63 -6.94 -9.96
C PRO A 96 -3.22 -6.47 -9.55
N ALA A 97 -2.96 -6.05 -8.32
CA ALA A 97 -1.70 -5.53 -7.80
C ALA A 97 -0.73 -6.66 -7.38
N ASP A 98 -0.44 -7.61 -8.27
CA ASP A 98 0.41 -8.77 -7.98
C ASP A 98 1.80 -8.71 -8.62
N GLU A 99 2.14 -7.59 -9.25
CA GLU A 99 3.44 -7.37 -9.86
C GLU A 99 4.55 -7.16 -8.81
N HIS A 100 5.79 -7.16 -9.29
CA HIS A 100 6.94 -6.93 -8.42
C HIS A 100 6.91 -5.52 -7.83
N LEU A 101 7.07 -5.39 -6.50
CA LEU A 101 6.94 -4.19 -5.67
C LEU A 101 5.49 -3.76 -5.33
N GLU A 102 4.46 -4.45 -5.82
CA GLU A 102 3.05 -4.11 -5.61
C GLU A 102 2.32 -5.05 -4.65
N GLN A 103 2.86 -6.22 -4.40
CA GLN A 103 2.31 -7.34 -3.62
C GLN A 103 1.99 -6.97 -2.17
N ARG A 104 1.32 -5.83 -1.95
CA ARG A 104 0.95 -5.32 -0.62
C ARG A 104 -0.52 -4.98 -0.47
N THR A 105 -1.27 -5.04 -1.55
CA THR A 105 -2.70 -4.78 -1.56
C THR A 105 -3.47 -6.06 -1.77
N VAL A 106 -4.31 -6.41 -0.79
CA VAL A 106 -5.19 -7.58 -0.88
C VAL A 106 -6.59 -7.11 -1.20
N LEU A 107 -7.13 -7.53 -2.33
CA LEU A 107 -8.54 -7.37 -2.63
C LEU A 107 -9.33 -8.46 -1.90
N LEU A 108 -10.14 -8.06 -0.94
CA LEU A 108 -11.15 -8.91 -0.30
C LEU A 108 -12.48 -8.76 -1.03
N THR A 109 -13.22 -9.85 -1.22
CA THR A 109 -14.60 -9.79 -1.70
C THR A 109 -15.54 -10.51 -0.76
N GLY A 110 -16.76 -9.99 -0.59
CA GLY A 110 -17.76 -10.58 0.30
C GLY A 110 -18.96 -9.67 0.49
N ASP A 111 -19.90 -10.08 1.35
CA ASP A 111 -20.99 -9.21 1.81
C ASP A 111 -20.52 -8.45 3.06
N PHE A 112 -19.88 -7.31 2.85
CA PHE A 112 -19.34 -6.50 3.94
C PHE A 112 -20.37 -5.50 4.49
N GLY A 113 -21.53 -5.43 3.87
CA GLY A 113 -22.66 -4.59 4.29
C GLY A 113 -22.70 -3.24 3.58
N THR A 114 -23.90 -2.76 3.44
CA THR A 114 -24.21 -1.48 2.81
C THR A 114 -24.70 -0.47 3.86
N TYR A 115 -25.55 0.47 3.46
CA TYR A 115 -26.05 1.54 4.34
C TYR A 115 -26.57 1.04 5.70
N GLY A 116 -25.88 1.48 6.77
CA GLY A 116 -26.26 1.22 8.17
C GLY A 116 -25.57 -0.01 8.81
N GLU A 117 -24.95 -0.87 8.04
CA GLU A 117 -24.26 -2.09 8.49
C GLU A 117 -22.86 -2.18 7.85
N THR A 118 -22.19 -1.04 7.77
CA THR A 118 -20.89 -0.88 7.09
C THR A 118 -19.76 -1.62 7.78
N PRO A 119 -18.70 -2.01 7.06
CA PRO A 119 -17.49 -2.56 7.68
C PRO A 119 -16.90 -1.54 8.66
N HIS A 120 -16.46 -2.03 9.81
CA HIS A 120 -15.94 -1.23 10.91
C HIS A 120 -14.49 -1.61 11.26
N ARG A 121 -14.10 -2.85 11.04
CA ARG A 121 -12.75 -3.34 11.35
C ARG A 121 -12.37 -4.50 10.44
N VAL A 122 -11.11 -4.53 10.03
CA VAL A 122 -10.48 -5.66 9.36
C VAL A 122 -9.40 -6.24 10.26
N GLU A 123 -9.38 -7.56 10.42
CA GLU A 123 -8.39 -8.29 11.22
C GLU A 123 -7.70 -9.38 10.38
N VAL A 124 -6.40 -9.57 10.61
CA VAL A 124 -5.66 -10.74 10.14
C VAL A 124 -5.78 -11.84 11.19
N THR A 125 -6.52 -12.89 10.87
CA THR A 125 -6.85 -14.00 11.79
C THR A 125 -6.22 -15.33 11.40
N GLY A 126 -5.53 -15.38 10.25
CA GLY A 126 -4.93 -16.59 9.70
C GLY A 126 -3.46 -16.43 9.27
N PRO A 127 -2.95 -17.36 8.47
CA PRO A 127 -1.52 -17.52 8.19
C PRO A 127 -0.96 -16.56 7.13
N LEU A 128 -1.33 -15.27 7.18
CA LEU A 128 -0.78 -14.26 6.28
C LEU A 128 0.70 -14.00 6.61
N LEU A 129 1.56 -14.00 5.58
CA LEU A 129 3.01 -13.85 5.71
C LEU A 129 3.53 -12.69 4.86
N THR A 130 4.56 -12.03 5.35
CA THR A 130 5.38 -11.12 4.53
C THR A 130 6.15 -11.91 3.46
N LEU A 131 6.68 -11.24 2.44
CA LEU A 131 7.59 -11.86 1.45
C LEU A 131 8.77 -12.62 2.11
N ASN A 132 9.22 -12.18 3.26
CA ASN A 132 10.30 -12.82 4.02
C ASN A 132 9.82 -13.96 4.94
N GLY A 133 8.52 -14.29 4.91
CA GLY A 133 7.93 -15.39 5.70
C GLY A 133 7.62 -15.03 7.16
N GLU A 134 7.59 -13.74 7.52
CA GLU A 134 7.22 -13.31 8.86
C GLU A 134 5.69 -13.22 9.01
N PRO A 135 5.12 -13.70 10.13
CA PRO A 135 3.67 -13.74 10.31
C PRO A 135 3.09 -12.36 10.62
N LEU A 136 1.94 -12.07 10.01
CA LEU A 136 1.16 -10.85 10.22
C LEU A 136 -0.09 -11.07 11.08
N LEU A 137 -0.24 -12.26 11.66
CA LEU A 137 -1.37 -12.62 12.52
C LEU A 137 -1.58 -11.61 13.66
N GLY A 138 -2.81 -11.13 13.80
CA GLY A 138 -3.22 -10.17 14.84
C GLY A 138 -3.13 -8.70 14.39
N LEU A 139 -2.67 -8.39 13.19
CA LEU A 139 -2.82 -7.04 12.65
C LEU A 139 -4.31 -6.72 12.47
N SER A 140 -4.67 -5.47 12.69
CA SER A 140 -6.02 -4.99 12.46
C SER A 140 -6.04 -3.49 12.19
N THR A 141 -7.10 -3.03 11.51
CA THR A 141 -7.38 -1.61 11.32
C THR A 141 -8.87 -1.31 11.49
N GLU A 142 -9.16 -0.13 12.02
CA GLU A 142 -10.48 0.52 12.02
C GLU A 142 -10.50 1.74 11.08
N ASP A 143 -9.37 2.03 10.41
CA ASP A 143 -9.29 3.05 9.36
C ASP A 143 -9.83 2.44 8.06
N ILE A 144 -11.15 2.52 7.91
CA ILE A 144 -11.87 2.04 6.75
C ILE A 144 -12.51 3.23 6.07
N THR A 145 -12.06 3.51 4.86
CA THR A 145 -12.66 4.55 4.01
C THR A 145 -14.02 4.06 3.50
N PRO A 146 -15.10 4.80 3.74
CA PRO A 146 -16.45 4.38 3.38
C PRO A 146 -16.71 4.48 1.87
N LEU A 147 -17.79 3.81 1.43
CA LEU A 147 -18.16 3.63 0.03
C LEU A 147 -18.33 4.94 -0.76
N GLU A 148 -18.77 6.00 -0.10
CA GLU A 148 -19.08 7.29 -0.75
C GLU A 148 -17.87 8.24 -0.79
N ASP A 149 -16.73 7.84 -0.23
CA ASP A 149 -15.51 8.65 -0.20
C ASP A 149 -14.51 8.15 -1.24
N GLY A 150 -13.91 9.06 -1.99
CA GLY A 150 -12.85 8.72 -2.93
C GLY A 150 -11.53 8.33 -2.27
N PRO A 151 -10.63 7.64 -3.00
CA PRO A 151 -9.42 7.03 -2.45
C PRO A 151 -8.35 8.05 -2.07
N ARG A 152 -7.52 7.71 -1.09
CA ARG A 152 -6.33 8.49 -0.66
C ARG A 152 -5.05 7.74 -1.00
N ILE A 153 -3.94 8.48 -1.14
CA ILE A 153 -2.61 7.86 -1.12
C ILE A 153 -2.27 7.45 0.32
N VAL A 154 -1.81 6.23 0.51
CA VAL A 154 -1.46 5.68 1.83
C VAL A 154 0.02 5.36 1.97
N LEU A 155 0.74 5.26 0.84
CA LEU A 155 2.18 5.03 0.83
C LEU A 155 2.81 5.69 -0.40
N ALA A 156 4.02 6.20 -0.24
CA ALA A 156 4.86 6.65 -1.34
C ALA A 156 6.29 6.17 -1.11
N GLU A 157 6.82 5.40 -2.05
CA GLU A 157 8.15 4.81 -1.98
C GLU A 157 9.02 5.31 -3.13
N ARG A 158 10.25 5.69 -2.80
CA ARG A 158 11.21 6.19 -3.78
C ARG A 158 12.16 5.08 -4.23
N PHE A 159 12.30 4.94 -5.53
CA PHE A 159 13.18 3.98 -6.19
C PHE A 159 14.11 4.64 -7.20
N ALA A 160 15.20 3.95 -7.51
CA ALA A 160 16.03 4.29 -8.69
C ALA A 160 15.28 3.87 -9.97
N PRO A 161 15.49 4.62 -11.10
CA PRO A 161 14.78 4.33 -12.36
C PRO A 161 15.11 2.97 -12.98
N ASP A 162 16.22 2.34 -12.56
CA ASP A 162 16.67 1.02 -13.01
C ASP A 162 16.35 -0.11 -12.02
N THR A 163 15.52 0.18 -10.99
CA THR A 163 15.03 -0.83 -10.05
C THR A 163 14.29 -1.93 -10.82
N ASN A 164 14.55 -3.19 -10.45
CA ASN A 164 13.86 -4.33 -11.05
C ASN A 164 12.34 -4.24 -10.81
N GLY A 165 11.56 -4.40 -11.87
CA GLY A 165 10.11 -4.20 -11.85
C GLY A 165 9.67 -2.80 -12.30
N LEU A 166 10.55 -1.79 -12.25
CA LEU A 166 10.26 -0.41 -12.66
C LEU A 166 11.09 0.05 -13.86
N ALA A 167 12.07 -0.75 -14.25
CA ALA A 167 13.03 -0.39 -15.29
C ALA A 167 12.35 -0.28 -16.67
N GLY A 168 12.32 0.93 -17.22
CA GLY A 168 11.75 1.20 -18.54
C GLY A 168 10.32 1.74 -18.53
N GLU A 169 9.66 1.74 -17.38
CA GLU A 169 8.29 2.28 -17.25
C GLU A 169 8.28 3.81 -17.39
N CYS A 170 9.23 4.47 -16.78
CA CYS A 170 9.34 5.92 -16.86
C CYS A 170 10.06 6.41 -18.14
N PRO A 171 9.74 7.62 -18.63
CA PRO A 171 10.38 8.19 -19.81
C PRO A 171 11.86 8.50 -19.58
N ASN A 172 12.61 8.65 -20.68
CA ASN A 172 14.01 9.05 -20.63
C ASN A 172 14.18 10.40 -19.90
N GLY A 173 15.17 10.50 -19.03
CA GLY A 173 15.45 11.69 -18.24
C GLY A 173 14.88 11.62 -16.82
N THR A 174 14.24 10.52 -16.44
CA THR A 174 13.84 10.25 -15.08
C THR A 174 15.08 9.99 -14.22
N ALA A 175 15.20 10.69 -13.09
CA ALA A 175 16.26 10.53 -12.10
C ALA A 175 15.80 9.68 -10.89
N GLN A 176 14.52 9.73 -10.55
CA GLN A 176 13.90 8.91 -9.49
C GLN A 176 12.45 8.59 -9.82
N VAL A 177 11.97 7.46 -9.33
CA VAL A 177 10.58 6.99 -9.46
C VAL A 177 9.95 6.97 -8.08
N ILE A 178 8.78 7.57 -7.93
CA ILE A 178 7.99 7.49 -6.71
C ILE A 178 6.77 6.62 -7.02
N GLN A 179 6.73 5.43 -6.43
CA GLN A 179 5.54 4.58 -6.49
C GLN A 179 4.53 5.07 -5.46
N LEU A 180 3.37 5.45 -5.93
CA LEU A 180 2.23 5.91 -5.12
C LEU A 180 1.25 4.76 -4.96
N THR A 181 1.07 4.30 -3.73
CA THR A 181 0.05 3.29 -3.41
C THR A 181 -1.19 3.98 -2.89
N TRP A 182 -2.30 3.82 -3.59
CA TRP A 182 -3.61 4.31 -3.22
C TRP A 182 -4.38 3.28 -2.39
N GLU A 183 -5.46 3.68 -1.76
CA GLU A 183 -6.34 2.78 -0.99
C GLU A 183 -7.04 1.75 -1.89
N GLY A 184 -7.33 2.11 -3.12
CA GLY A 184 -7.96 1.27 -4.15
C GLY A 184 -7.55 1.73 -5.54
N GLY A 185 -7.99 1.05 -6.58
CA GLY A 185 -7.72 1.37 -7.97
C GLY A 185 -8.17 2.80 -8.30
N VAL A 186 -7.36 3.51 -9.10
CA VAL A 186 -7.60 4.91 -9.44
C VAL A 186 -7.57 5.12 -10.96
N THR A 187 -8.41 6.05 -11.40
CA THR A 187 -8.49 6.50 -12.80
C THR A 187 -8.65 8.02 -12.83
N GLY A 188 -8.70 8.61 -13.99
CA GLY A 188 -9.22 9.96 -14.17
C GLY A 188 -10.75 9.97 -14.11
N PRO A 189 -11.40 11.17 -14.04
CA PRO A 189 -12.85 11.32 -14.00
C PRO A 189 -13.57 10.53 -15.10
N GLY A 190 -14.64 9.83 -14.75
CA GLY A 190 -15.42 9.01 -15.67
C GLY A 190 -14.66 7.76 -16.17
N ASN A 191 -13.79 7.20 -15.37
CA ASN A 191 -12.94 6.05 -15.71
C ASN A 191 -12.00 6.32 -16.92
N ALA A 192 -11.57 7.56 -17.09
CA ALA A 192 -10.57 7.90 -18.10
C ALA A 192 -9.16 7.53 -17.64
N ALA A 193 -8.25 7.31 -18.59
CA ALA A 193 -6.83 7.17 -18.28
C ALA A 193 -6.30 8.44 -17.60
N LEU A 194 -5.29 8.30 -16.75
CA LEU A 194 -4.61 9.43 -16.12
C LEU A 194 -4.00 10.36 -17.19
N GLY A 195 -4.08 11.65 -16.97
CA GLY A 195 -3.69 12.66 -17.93
C GLY A 195 -2.93 13.85 -17.33
N GLU A 196 -2.88 14.91 -18.09
CA GLU A 196 -2.14 16.13 -17.74
C GLU A 196 -2.68 16.81 -16.48
N GLU A 197 -4.00 16.73 -16.21
CA GLU A 197 -4.60 17.33 -15.02
C GLU A 197 -4.11 16.60 -13.75
N GLN A 198 -4.11 15.27 -13.75
CA GLN A 198 -3.59 14.45 -12.67
C GLN A 198 -2.09 14.74 -12.45
N ARG A 199 -1.31 14.78 -13.54
CA ARG A 199 0.12 15.07 -13.48
C ARG A 199 0.42 16.43 -12.87
N LEU A 200 -0.28 17.48 -13.30
CA LEU A 200 -0.10 18.85 -12.81
C LEU A 200 -0.66 19.05 -11.39
N GLY A 201 -1.64 18.27 -10.99
CA GLY A 201 -2.20 18.30 -9.63
C GLY A 201 -1.46 17.39 -8.63
N THR A 202 -0.45 16.65 -9.08
CA THR A 202 0.47 15.88 -8.24
C THR A 202 1.73 16.71 -8.02
N LEU A 203 2.03 17.05 -6.77
CA LEU A 203 3.15 17.91 -6.37
C LEU A 203 4.13 17.12 -5.51
N MET A 204 5.41 17.24 -5.80
CA MET A 204 6.49 16.65 -5.01
C MET A 204 7.31 17.75 -4.35
N LEU A 205 7.38 17.74 -3.03
CA LEU A 205 8.32 18.56 -2.26
C LEU A 205 9.65 17.81 -2.18
N LEU A 206 10.72 18.43 -2.65
CA LEU A 206 12.07 17.88 -2.65
C LEU A 206 12.86 18.29 -1.40
N GLU A 207 13.94 17.56 -1.11
CA GLU A 207 14.82 17.82 0.04
C GLU A 207 15.44 19.22 0.00
N ASP A 208 15.73 19.77 -1.19
CA ASP A 208 16.26 21.12 -1.37
C ASP A 208 15.20 22.23 -1.20
N GLY A 209 13.94 21.86 -0.92
CA GLY A 209 12.81 22.75 -0.74
C GLY A 209 12.08 23.14 -2.02
N ALA A 210 12.49 22.65 -3.19
CA ALA A 210 11.75 22.86 -4.43
C ALA A 210 10.45 22.05 -4.42
N THR A 211 9.41 22.59 -5.09
CA THR A 211 8.19 21.85 -5.39
C THR A 211 8.08 21.68 -6.89
N VAL A 212 7.91 20.45 -7.34
CA VAL A 212 7.88 20.09 -8.76
C VAL A 212 6.66 19.19 -9.07
N ASN A 213 6.29 19.17 -10.36
CA ASN A 213 5.36 18.16 -10.87
C ASN A 213 6.15 17.00 -11.47
N PRO A 214 5.62 15.79 -11.47
CA PRO A 214 6.22 14.67 -12.19
C PRO A 214 6.40 14.99 -13.67
N LEU A 215 7.46 14.45 -14.26
CA LEU A 215 7.66 14.42 -15.71
C LEU A 215 6.56 13.62 -16.40
N ALA A 216 6.16 12.51 -15.77
CA ALA A 216 5.05 11.67 -16.18
C ALA A 216 4.41 11.01 -14.96
N LEU A 217 3.12 10.67 -15.06
CA LEU A 217 2.48 9.62 -14.30
C LEU A 217 2.36 8.39 -15.20
N VAL A 218 2.70 7.23 -14.68
CA VAL A 218 2.55 5.94 -15.38
C VAL A 218 1.61 5.08 -14.56
N ASP A 219 0.65 4.51 -15.26
CA ASP A 219 -0.41 3.65 -14.77
C ASP A 219 -0.59 2.60 -15.86
N ASP A 220 -0.05 1.43 -15.67
CA ASP A 220 0.10 0.39 -16.71
C ASP A 220 -1.02 -0.66 -16.65
N ASP A 221 -1.73 -0.76 -15.51
CA ASP A 221 -2.87 -1.62 -15.33
C ASP A 221 -3.95 -1.02 -14.40
N PRO A 222 -5.14 -1.61 -14.27
CA PRO A 222 -6.23 -1.06 -13.46
C PRO A 222 -6.12 -1.46 -11.98
N ASP A 223 -4.98 -1.15 -11.36
CA ASP A 223 -4.73 -1.40 -9.95
C ASP A 223 -4.70 -0.13 -9.09
N ASN A 224 -4.05 -0.17 -7.93
CA ASN A 224 -3.93 0.94 -7.00
C ASN A 224 -2.50 1.53 -6.91
N HIS A 225 -1.63 1.23 -7.87
CA HIS A 225 -0.28 1.76 -7.95
C HIS A 225 -0.13 2.73 -9.13
N VAL A 226 0.49 3.88 -8.88
CA VAL A 226 0.80 4.88 -9.90
C VAL A 226 2.25 5.30 -9.74
N LEU A 227 3.03 5.27 -10.82
CA LEU A 227 4.41 5.73 -10.81
C LEU A 227 4.49 7.21 -11.16
N ALA A 228 5.07 8.01 -10.29
CA ALA A 228 5.42 9.39 -10.56
C ALA A 228 6.91 9.48 -10.91
N CYS A 229 7.21 9.77 -12.17
CA CYS A 229 8.56 9.88 -12.72
C CYS A 229 9.10 11.29 -12.53
N LEU A 230 10.21 11.47 -11.81
CA LEU A 230 10.82 12.78 -11.56
C LEU A 230 12.14 12.95 -12.29
N ALA A 231 12.35 14.15 -12.87
CA ALA A 231 13.60 14.50 -13.55
C ALA A 231 14.68 15.01 -12.59
N GLU A 232 14.33 15.41 -11.39
CA GLU A 232 15.20 16.01 -10.40
C GLU A 232 15.96 14.95 -9.60
N ASP A 233 17.26 15.21 -9.37
CA ASP A 233 18.14 14.37 -8.53
C ASP A 233 17.90 14.59 -7.02
N SER A 234 17.38 15.76 -6.63
CA SER A 234 17.08 16.05 -5.22
C SER A 234 15.96 15.14 -4.73
N PRO A 235 16.17 14.40 -3.62
CA PRO A 235 15.21 13.39 -3.16
C PRO A 235 13.82 13.98 -2.86
N ALA A 236 12.77 13.33 -3.35
CA ALA A 236 11.40 13.64 -2.94
C ALA A 236 11.19 13.28 -1.47
N GLN A 237 10.53 14.18 -0.71
CA GLN A 237 10.26 14.03 0.73
C GLN A 237 8.77 13.91 1.03
N LEU A 238 7.93 14.52 0.21
CA LEU A 238 6.48 14.56 0.39
C LEU A 238 5.81 14.58 -0.99
N VAL A 239 4.75 13.85 -1.12
CA VAL A 239 3.80 13.99 -2.23
C VAL A 239 2.52 14.62 -1.73
N GLU A 240 1.95 15.53 -2.51
CA GLU A 240 0.63 16.14 -2.31
C GLU A 240 -0.17 15.99 -3.60
N VAL A 241 -1.42 15.58 -3.50
CA VAL A 241 -2.36 15.50 -4.63
C VAL A 241 -3.58 16.33 -4.32
N HIS A 242 -3.94 17.20 -5.26
CA HIS A 242 -5.13 18.02 -5.16
C HIS A 242 -6.41 17.16 -5.21
N ALA A 243 -7.45 17.63 -4.52
CA ALA A 243 -8.75 16.96 -4.52
C ALA A 243 -9.39 16.95 -5.92
N GLY A 244 -10.15 15.90 -6.23
CA GLY A 244 -11.01 15.83 -7.40
C GLY A 244 -10.31 15.42 -8.71
N LEU A 245 -9.11 14.88 -8.64
CA LEU A 245 -8.30 14.52 -9.81
C LEU A 245 -8.26 13.03 -10.11
N PHE A 246 -8.23 12.22 -9.07
CA PHE A 246 -8.22 10.77 -9.15
C PHE A 246 -9.56 10.25 -8.67
N HIS A 247 -10.12 9.32 -9.41
CA HIS A 247 -11.41 8.73 -9.10
C HIS A 247 -11.27 7.23 -8.95
N ASP A 248 -12.05 6.67 -8.06
CA ASP A 248 -12.19 5.22 -7.94
C ASP A 248 -13.07 4.65 -9.09
N PRO A 249 -13.25 3.32 -9.18
CA PRO A 249 -14.15 2.73 -10.15
C PRO A 249 -15.62 3.13 -10.01
N GLY A 250 -16.03 3.62 -8.84
CA GLY A 250 -17.36 4.19 -8.58
C GLY A 250 -17.54 5.63 -9.08
N ASP A 251 -16.44 6.25 -9.56
CA ASP A 251 -16.33 7.67 -9.97
C ASP A 251 -16.37 8.65 -8.78
N ASP A 252 -16.03 8.16 -7.56
CA ASP A 252 -15.87 8.99 -6.38
C ASP A 252 -14.47 9.62 -6.36
N ALA A 253 -14.47 10.96 -6.21
CA ALA A 253 -13.25 11.74 -6.37
C ALA A 253 -12.39 11.75 -5.10
N ASN A 254 -11.07 11.66 -5.24
CA ASN A 254 -10.13 11.75 -4.14
C ASN A 254 -10.28 13.07 -3.35
N PRO A 255 -10.17 13.06 -2.00
CA PRO A 255 -9.90 14.27 -1.23
C PRO A 255 -8.48 14.79 -1.51
N ALA A 256 -8.17 16.02 -1.08
CA ALA A 256 -6.78 16.44 -1.03
C ALA A 256 -6.00 15.49 -0.10
N THR A 257 -4.92 14.92 -0.59
CA THR A 257 -4.15 13.91 0.13
C THR A 257 -2.66 14.22 0.09
N GLN A 258 -1.93 13.83 1.13
CA GLN A 258 -0.49 13.96 1.19
C GLN A 258 0.13 12.82 1.98
N VAL A 259 1.32 12.39 1.58
CA VAL A 259 2.08 11.34 2.28
C VAL A 259 3.59 11.61 2.19
N VAL A 260 4.32 11.25 3.24
CA VAL A 260 5.78 11.32 3.27
C VAL A 260 6.35 10.23 2.36
N VAL A 261 7.35 10.60 1.56
CA VAL A 261 8.08 9.65 0.71
C VAL A 261 9.15 8.95 1.56
N ILE A 262 9.17 7.64 1.51
CA ILE A 262 10.19 6.80 2.14
C ILE A 262 11.08 6.15 1.07
N ASP A 263 12.24 5.62 1.47
CA ASP A 263 13.06 4.79 0.58
C ASP A 263 12.44 3.39 0.46
N GLY A 264 12.27 2.93 -0.78
CA GLY A 264 11.75 1.62 -1.12
C GLY A 264 12.83 0.53 -1.28
#